data_1e86c86ae9f5ec0e1ae6c0581ef08ed7
#
_entry.id   1e86c86ae9f5ec0e1ae6c0581ef08ed7
#
_cell.length_a   1.000
_cell.length_b   1.000
_cell.length_c   1.000
_cell.angle_alpha   90.00
_cell.angle_beta   90.00
_cell.angle_gamma   90.00
#
_symmetry.space_group_name_H-M   'P 1'
#
loop_
_entity.id
_entity.type
_entity.pdbx_description
1 polymer ?
#
loop_
_entity_poly.entity_id
_entity_poly.type
_entity_poly.pdbx_seq_one_letter_code
_entity_poly.pdbx_strand_id
1 'polypeptide(L)'
;MTTFELVDIIKEAIPAYARRTGGHPAKKSFQALRVAVNHELDVLQASLEEAIRILRPGGRISVITFQSHEDKIVKKIFKKYSEVEVPRGMPFVPDDMKPTLRLENRKPITASTSELENNNRSHSAKLRVAEKL
;
A
#
# COMPACT_ATOMS: atom_id res chain seq x y z
N MET A 1 5.35 0.81 -32.03
CA MET A 1 4.35 -0.01 -31.29
C MET A 1 3.45 0.91 -30.51
N THR A 2 2.15 0.82 -30.75
CA THR A 2 1.11 1.61 -30.06
C THR A 2 0.56 0.84 -28.86
N THR A 3 -0.18 1.52 -27.99
CA THR A 3 -0.88 0.88 -26.86
C THR A 3 -1.87 -0.19 -27.34
N PHE A 4 -2.52 0.03 -28.47
CA PHE A 4 -3.49 -0.93 -29.02
C PHE A 4 -2.81 -2.19 -29.53
N GLU A 5 -1.69 -2.08 -30.23
CA GLU A 5 -0.89 -3.23 -30.69
C GLU A 5 -0.43 -4.08 -29.49
N LEU A 6 0.02 -3.45 -28.40
CA LEU A 6 0.40 -4.16 -27.18
C LEU A 6 -0.82 -4.86 -26.53
N VAL A 7 -2.00 -4.22 -26.53
CA VAL A 7 -3.24 -4.84 -26.04
C VAL A 7 -3.58 -6.10 -26.82
N ASP A 8 -3.43 -6.07 -28.14
CA ASP A 8 -3.75 -7.22 -29.00
C ASP A 8 -2.78 -8.39 -28.74
N ILE A 9 -1.49 -8.11 -28.63
CA ILE A 9 -0.48 -9.12 -28.26
C ILE A 9 -0.81 -9.77 -26.90
N ILE A 10 -1.17 -8.95 -25.90
CA ILE A 10 -1.53 -9.45 -24.57
C ILE A 10 -2.79 -10.32 -24.63
N LYS A 11 -3.79 -9.91 -25.41
CA LYS A 11 -5.03 -10.69 -25.59
C LYS A 11 -4.76 -12.05 -26.26
N GLU A 12 -3.89 -12.10 -27.24
CA GLU A 12 -3.50 -13.35 -27.90
C GLU A 12 -2.78 -14.30 -26.95
N ALA A 13 -1.91 -13.77 -26.08
CA ALA A 13 -1.18 -14.56 -25.10
C ALA A 13 -2.05 -15.12 -23.96
N ILE A 14 -3.22 -14.53 -23.70
CA ILE A 14 -4.12 -14.96 -22.61
C ILE A 14 -5.13 -15.98 -23.13
N PRO A 15 -5.28 -17.16 -22.51
CA PRO A 15 -6.28 -18.15 -22.90
C PRO A 15 -7.71 -17.59 -22.94
N ALA A 16 -8.50 -18.02 -23.90
CA ALA A 16 -9.86 -17.49 -24.13
C ALA A 16 -10.78 -17.58 -22.89
N TYR A 17 -10.65 -18.62 -22.08
CA TYR A 17 -11.45 -18.77 -20.86
C TYR A 17 -11.10 -17.70 -19.80
N ALA A 18 -9.82 -17.33 -19.70
CA ALA A 18 -9.36 -16.31 -18.74
C ALA A 18 -9.75 -14.88 -19.17
N ARG A 19 -10.03 -14.67 -20.47
CA ARG A 19 -10.51 -13.38 -21.00
C ARG A 19 -11.99 -13.11 -20.72
N ARG A 20 -12.76 -14.16 -20.45
CA ARG A 20 -14.21 -14.08 -20.22
C ARG A 20 -14.58 -13.69 -18.80
N THR A 21 -13.65 -13.85 -17.85
CA THR A 21 -13.87 -13.57 -16.42
C THR A 21 -12.96 -12.44 -15.97
N GLY A 22 -13.53 -11.36 -15.44
CA GLY A 22 -12.77 -10.25 -14.87
C GLY A 22 -12.74 -8.97 -15.72
N GLY A 23 -11.87 -8.04 -15.33
CA GLY A 23 -11.70 -6.76 -16.03
C GLY A 23 -10.89 -6.89 -17.33
N HIS A 24 -10.61 -5.75 -17.98
CA HIS A 24 -9.83 -5.71 -19.22
C HIS A 24 -8.51 -6.50 -19.10
N PRO A 25 -8.24 -7.46 -20.03
CA PRO A 25 -7.13 -8.42 -19.91
C PRO A 25 -5.75 -7.77 -19.81
N ALA A 26 -5.53 -6.62 -20.46
CA ALA A 26 -4.27 -5.90 -20.44
C ALA A 26 -4.09 -4.99 -19.20
N LYS A 27 -5.12 -4.81 -18.35
CA LYS A 27 -5.07 -3.87 -17.21
C LYS A 27 -3.90 -4.12 -16.27
N LYS A 28 -3.67 -5.38 -15.88
CA LYS A 28 -2.58 -5.76 -14.98
C LYS A 28 -1.21 -5.53 -15.60
N SER A 29 -1.05 -5.81 -16.89
CA SER A 29 0.21 -5.62 -17.63
C SER A 29 0.56 -4.13 -17.73
N PHE A 30 -0.39 -3.27 -18.08
CA PHE A 30 -0.17 -1.82 -18.11
C PHE A 30 0.11 -1.25 -16.71
N GLN A 31 -0.57 -1.76 -15.68
CA GLN A 31 -0.28 -1.38 -14.30
C GLN A 31 1.14 -1.75 -13.90
N ALA A 32 1.61 -2.96 -14.24
CA ALA A 32 2.96 -3.41 -13.95
C ALA A 32 4.02 -2.55 -14.66
N LEU A 33 3.80 -2.21 -15.93
CA LEU A 33 4.67 -1.31 -16.70
C LEU A 33 4.74 0.08 -16.07
N ARG A 34 3.60 0.65 -15.68
CA ARG A 34 3.55 1.96 -15.03
C ARG A 34 4.32 1.96 -13.72
N VAL A 35 4.10 0.96 -12.87
CA VAL A 35 4.79 0.82 -11.59
C VAL A 35 6.30 0.68 -11.78
N ALA A 36 6.73 -0.11 -12.77
CA ALA A 36 8.15 -0.31 -13.07
C ALA A 36 8.82 0.95 -13.60
N VAL A 37 8.19 1.64 -14.55
CA VAL A 37 8.76 2.86 -15.16
C VAL A 37 8.84 4.01 -14.16
N ASN A 38 7.83 4.16 -13.30
CA ASN A 38 7.76 5.26 -12.34
C ASN A 38 8.39 4.92 -10.99
N HIS A 39 8.88 3.70 -10.77
CA HIS A 39 9.40 3.22 -9.48
C HIS A 39 8.42 3.49 -8.32
N GLU A 40 7.11 3.39 -8.57
CA GLU A 40 6.05 3.83 -7.65
C GLU A 40 6.18 3.22 -6.25
N LEU A 41 6.54 1.94 -6.14
CA LEU A 41 6.65 1.25 -4.87
C LEU A 41 7.90 1.65 -4.08
N ASP A 42 9.02 1.88 -4.76
CA ASP A 42 10.28 2.31 -4.13
C ASP A 42 10.15 3.74 -3.61
N VAL A 43 9.53 4.61 -4.42
CA VAL A 43 9.25 6.00 -4.03
C VAL A 43 8.29 6.05 -2.85
N LEU A 44 7.24 5.23 -2.84
CA LEU A 44 6.31 5.14 -1.72
C LEU A 44 7.03 4.73 -0.43
N GLN A 45 7.88 3.70 -0.49
CA GLN A 45 8.63 3.23 0.67
C GLN A 45 9.54 4.33 1.21
N ALA A 46 10.39 4.91 0.37
CA ALA A 46 11.34 5.95 0.76
C ALA A 46 10.62 7.19 1.34
N SER A 47 9.56 7.65 0.67
CA SER A 47 8.78 8.81 1.12
C SER A 47 8.11 8.57 2.48
N LEU A 48 7.59 7.37 2.70
CA LEU A 48 6.90 7.03 3.95
C LEU A 48 7.89 6.93 5.11
N GLU A 49 9.05 6.30 4.91
CA GLU A 49 10.10 6.21 5.94
C GLU A 49 10.62 7.61 6.30
N GLU A 50 10.83 8.48 5.32
CA GLU A 50 11.25 9.86 5.55
C GLU A 50 10.16 10.68 6.25
N ALA A 51 8.89 10.54 5.87
CA ALA A 51 7.78 11.20 6.54
C ALA A 51 7.69 10.81 8.03
N ILE A 52 7.88 9.52 8.35
CA ILE A 52 7.93 9.05 9.74
C ILE A 52 9.11 9.68 10.50
N ARG A 53 10.27 9.81 9.85
CA ARG A 53 11.47 10.38 10.44
C ARG A 53 11.28 11.84 10.87
N ILE A 54 10.68 12.66 9.98
CA ILE A 54 10.50 14.11 10.22
C ILE A 54 9.26 14.45 11.06
N LEU A 55 8.35 13.48 11.25
CA LEU A 55 7.14 13.70 12.05
C LEU A 55 7.50 13.97 13.50
N ARG A 56 6.88 14.99 14.10
CA ARG A 56 7.06 15.32 15.52
C ARG A 56 6.30 14.33 16.41
N PRO A 57 6.77 14.09 17.66
CA PRO A 57 5.98 13.35 18.64
C PRO A 57 4.56 13.92 18.76
N GLY A 58 3.55 13.03 18.83
CA GLY A 58 2.13 13.37 18.79
C GLY A 58 1.58 13.68 17.39
N GLY A 59 2.45 13.80 16.38
CA GLY A 59 2.02 13.99 14.99
C GLY A 59 1.42 12.70 14.41
N ARG A 60 0.48 12.84 13.48
CA ARG A 60 -0.18 11.72 12.81
C ARG A 60 0.16 11.67 11.34
N ILE A 61 0.36 10.46 10.84
CA ILE A 61 0.51 10.17 9.43
C ILE A 61 -0.67 9.32 8.96
N SER A 62 -1.34 9.79 7.90
CA SER A 62 -2.49 9.13 7.30
C SER A 62 -2.14 8.78 5.85
N VAL A 63 -2.27 7.51 5.48
CA VAL A 63 -1.92 7.02 4.15
C VAL A 63 -3.12 6.33 3.53
N ILE A 64 -3.51 6.79 2.34
CA ILE A 64 -4.54 6.14 1.51
C ILE A 64 -3.84 5.42 0.38
N THR A 65 -4.15 4.13 0.22
CA THR A 65 -3.66 3.30 -0.88
C THR A 65 -4.84 2.76 -1.68
N PHE A 66 -4.63 2.55 -2.98
CA PHE A 66 -5.64 2.01 -3.90
C PHE A 66 -5.26 0.63 -4.43
N GLN A 67 -4.03 0.21 -4.20
CA GLN A 67 -3.50 -1.06 -4.69
C GLN A 67 -3.04 -1.93 -3.53
N SER A 68 -3.20 -3.25 -3.69
CA SER A 68 -2.80 -4.21 -2.66
C SER A 68 -1.29 -4.21 -2.38
N HIS A 69 -0.47 -3.92 -3.38
CA HIS A 69 0.99 -3.84 -3.22
C HIS A 69 1.40 -2.61 -2.39
N GLU A 70 0.79 -1.46 -2.65
CA GLU A 70 0.98 -0.25 -1.84
C GLU A 70 0.57 -0.50 -0.38
N ASP A 71 -0.62 -1.07 -0.16
CA ASP A 71 -1.12 -1.37 1.18
C ASP A 71 -0.21 -2.33 1.97
N LYS A 72 0.39 -3.32 1.27
CA LYS A 72 1.38 -4.22 1.89
C LYS A 72 2.64 -3.48 2.35
N ILE A 73 3.13 -2.53 1.56
CA ILE A 73 4.30 -1.71 1.90
C ILE A 73 3.99 -0.85 3.12
N VAL A 74 2.88 -0.11 3.10
CA VAL A 74 2.45 0.73 4.23
C VAL A 74 2.29 -0.10 5.50
N LYS A 75 1.60 -1.24 5.42
CA LYS A 75 1.44 -2.15 6.55
C LYS A 75 2.77 -2.63 7.10
N LYS A 76 3.72 -3.02 6.22
CA LYS A 76 5.05 -3.51 6.63
C LYS A 76 5.85 -2.42 7.34
N ILE A 77 5.84 -1.20 6.81
CA ILE A 77 6.56 -0.06 7.39
C ILE A 77 5.95 0.34 8.73
N PHE A 78 4.63 0.50 8.81
CA PHE A 78 3.96 0.83 10.06
C PHE A 78 4.20 -0.23 11.13
N LYS A 79 4.18 -1.53 10.75
CA LYS A 79 4.51 -2.62 11.65
C LYS A 79 5.94 -2.52 12.17
N LYS A 80 6.93 -2.31 11.28
CA LYS A 80 8.35 -2.15 11.62
C LYS A 80 8.58 -1.09 12.70
N TYR A 81 7.87 0.04 12.61
CA TYR A 81 8.03 1.16 13.55
C TYR A 81 7.11 1.11 14.77
N SER A 82 6.10 0.23 14.79
CA SER A 82 5.15 0.09 15.90
C SER A 82 5.35 -1.15 16.77
N GLU A 83 6.13 -2.10 16.32
CA GLU A 83 6.44 -3.32 17.08
C GLU A 83 7.88 -3.28 17.57
N VAL A 84 8.08 -3.85 18.77
CA VAL A 84 9.39 -4.06 19.35
C VAL A 84 9.83 -5.47 19.02
N GLU A 85 10.92 -5.62 18.27
CA GLU A 85 11.58 -6.91 18.06
C GLU A 85 12.59 -7.16 19.19
N VAL A 86 12.09 -7.58 20.36
CA VAL A 86 12.96 -7.96 21.47
C VAL A 86 13.17 -9.48 21.45
N PRO A 87 14.40 -9.97 21.53
CA PRO A 87 14.69 -11.39 21.73
C PRO A 87 13.98 -11.91 22.98
N ARG A 88 13.39 -13.11 22.89
CA ARG A 88 12.73 -13.74 24.04
C ARG A 88 13.71 -13.86 25.20
N GLY A 89 13.31 -13.34 26.37
CA GLY A 89 14.12 -13.41 27.61
C GLY A 89 14.90 -12.13 27.94
N MET A 90 14.75 -11.06 27.20
CA MET A 90 15.34 -9.76 27.53
C MET A 90 14.45 -9.03 28.56
N PRO A 91 14.95 -8.78 29.80
CA PRO A 91 14.13 -8.17 30.85
C PRO A 91 13.91 -6.67 30.69
N PHE A 92 14.63 -6.06 29.76
CA PHE A 92 14.63 -4.61 29.51
C PHE A 92 14.66 -4.35 28.00
N VAL A 93 13.82 -3.40 27.54
CA VAL A 93 13.80 -2.94 26.15
C VAL A 93 14.67 -1.69 26.05
N PRO A 94 15.80 -1.74 25.32
CA PRO A 94 16.62 -0.56 25.06
C PRO A 94 15.82 0.57 24.39
N ASP A 95 16.19 1.82 24.63
CA ASP A 95 15.47 2.98 24.08
C ASP A 95 15.46 3.02 22.55
N ASP A 96 16.51 2.53 21.91
CA ASP A 96 16.65 2.41 20.46
C ASP A 96 15.75 1.32 19.83
N MET A 97 15.24 0.39 20.65
CA MET A 97 14.30 -0.65 20.26
C MET A 97 12.85 -0.34 20.60
N LYS A 98 12.58 0.80 21.25
CA LYS A 98 11.20 1.20 21.56
C LYS A 98 10.42 1.55 20.29
N PRO A 99 9.10 1.27 20.25
CA PRO A 99 8.30 1.63 19.09
C PRO A 99 8.29 3.16 18.94
N THR A 100 8.41 3.62 17.71
CA THR A 100 8.36 5.05 17.39
C THR A 100 7.00 5.47 16.84
N LEU A 101 6.14 4.50 16.52
CA LEU A 101 4.78 4.71 16.07
C LEU A 101 3.78 3.92 16.92
N ARG A 102 2.60 4.48 17.08
CA ARG A 102 1.39 3.80 17.55
C ARG A 102 0.38 3.72 16.41
N LEU A 103 -0.11 2.52 16.12
CA LEU A 103 -1.17 2.35 15.10
C LEU A 103 -2.50 2.85 15.68
N GLU A 104 -3.14 3.80 15.01
CA GLU A 104 -4.49 4.25 15.34
C GLU A 104 -5.54 3.22 14.90
N ASN A 105 -5.28 2.51 13.83
CA ASN A 105 -6.13 1.44 13.33
C ASN A 105 -5.31 0.21 12.91
N ARG A 106 -5.62 -0.96 13.48
CA ARG A 106 -4.95 -2.24 13.11
C ARG A 106 -5.41 -2.73 11.74
N LYS A 107 -6.70 -2.59 11.44
CA LYS A 107 -7.28 -2.89 10.12
C LYS A 107 -7.40 -1.60 9.34
N PRO A 108 -7.22 -1.61 8.02
CA PRO A 108 -7.42 -0.42 7.23
C PRO A 108 -8.88 0.02 7.31
N ILE A 109 -9.10 1.33 7.34
CA ILE A 109 -10.43 1.92 7.17
C ILE A 109 -10.74 1.86 5.67
N THR A 110 -11.90 1.35 5.32
CA THR A 110 -12.41 1.29 3.95
C THR A 110 -13.62 2.20 3.78
N ALA A 111 -13.96 2.51 2.54
CA ALA A 111 -15.11 3.34 2.23
C ALA A 111 -16.42 2.76 2.78
N SER A 112 -17.29 3.62 3.28
CA SER A 112 -18.66 3.25 3.69
C SER A 112 -19.54 2.88 2.49
N THR A 113 -20.65 2.23 2.72
CA THR A 113 -21.64 1.92 1.66
C THR A 113 -22.07 3.20 0.93
N SER A 114 -22.37 4.27 1.66
CA SER A 114 -22.75 5.56 1.09
C SER A 114 -21.64 6.17 0.22
N GLU A 115 -20.39 6.07 0.64
CA GLU A 115 -19.26 6.54 -0.17
C GLU A 115 -19.10 5.71 -1.44
N LEU A 116 -19.27 4.39 -1.35
CA LEU A 116 -19.19 3.49 -2.51
C LEU A 116 -20.27 3.77 -3.56
N GLU A 117 -21.46 4.11 -3.13
CA GLU A 117 -22.58 4.47 -4.01
C GLU A 117 -22.32 5.79 -4.76
N ASN A 118 -21.72 6.77 -4.08
CA ASN A 118 -21.47 8.10 -4.64
C ASN A 118 -20.12 8.20 -5.36
N ASN A 119 -19.14 7.38 -4.99
CA ASN A 119 -17.78 7.43 -5.49
C ASN A 119 -17.23 6.03 -5.79
N ASN A 120 -17.48 5.55 -7.00
CA ASN A 120 -17.02 4.23 -7.43
C ASN A 120 -15.49 4.04 -7.34
N ARG A 121 -14.69 5.12 -7.34
CA ARG A 121 -13.23 5.05 -7.24
C ARG A 121 -12.75 4.68 -5.84
N SER A 122 -13.61 4.82 -4.81
CA SER A 122 -13.29 4.50 -3.42
C SER A 122 -13.29 2.99 -3.11
N HIS A 123 -13.75 2.13 -4.02
CA HIS A 123 -13.85 0.68 -3.81
C HIS A 123 -12.56 0.00 -3.34
N SER A 124 -11.41 0.45 -3.85
CA SER A 124 -10.11 -0.13 -3.50
C SER A 124 -9.34 0.69 -2.46
N ALA A 125 -9.90 1.81 -2.01
CA ALA A 125 -9.24 2.71 -1.06
C ALA A 125 -9.09 2.05 0.33
N LYS A 126 -7.89 2.16 0.89
CA LYS A 126 -7.57 1.71 2.24
C LYS A 126 -6.81 2.82 2.97
N LEU A 127 -7.39 3.31 4.05
CA LEU A 127 -6.77 4.31 4.91
C LEU A 127 -6.11 3.63 6.12
N ARG A 128 -4.85 3.94 6.33
CA ARG A 128 -4.09 3.57 7.54
C ARG A 128 -3.56 4.81 8.22
N VAL A 129 -3.66 4.83 9.54
CA VAL A 129 -3.25 5.97 10.37
C VAL A 129 -2.32 5.49 11.48
N ALA A 130 -1.24 6.21 11.69
CA ALA A 130 -0.32 6.01 12.81
C ALA A 130 0.06 7.35 13.43
N GLU A 131 0.33 7.33 14.72
CA GLU A 131 0.79 8.47 15.51
C GLU A 131 2.24 8.26 15.92
N LYS A 132 3.03 9.32 15.86
CA LYS A 132 4.41 9.35 16.35
C LYS A 132 4.42 9.40 17.87
N LEU A 133 5.15 8.48 18.50
CA LEU A 133 5.37 8.45 19.96
C LEU A 133 6.46 9.42 20.38
#